data_37e9fe3e7312b23e2b7371a2a06104d1
#
_entry.id   37e9fe3e7312b23e2b7371a2a06104d1
#
_cell.length_a   1.000
_cell.length_b   1.000
_cell.length_c   1.000
_cell.angle_alpha   90.00
_cell.angle_beta   90.00
_cell.angle_gamma   90.00
#
_symmetry.space_group_name_H-M   'P 1'
#
loop_
_entity.id
_entity.type
_entity.pdbx_description
1 polymer ?
#
loop_
_entity_poly.entity_id
_entity_poly.type
_entity_poly.pdbx_seq_one_letter_code
_entity_poly.pdbx_strand_id
1 'polypeptide(L)'
;MDNVSFLIEKLYMEGWLRDEEFLEVLIHHGENEIRNLLAEYARKTAHRYYGNKVYTRGLIEFSNYCRNDCYYCGIRRSNSHAQRYRLKKEDILTCCDEGYNLGFRTFVLQSGEDGYYTDELLIEIITDIKRRYPDCAITLSLGEKEKESYQRYYDAGADRYLLRHETSNAQHYRCLHPKELTSEHRKQCLKDLKAIGFQTGCGIMVGSPSQTLKHIVEDLHFMKELQPEMVGIGPFLPHHDTPFHNEPAGSFTLTLTLLSIIRLILPDVLLPATTALGTIDPQGREQGILAGANVVMPNLSPVAVRKKYMLYDDKICTGDEAAECRVCLSNRMKRIGYELVTDRGDSIRKLEEKRICTINIH
;
A
#
# COMPACT_ATOMS: atom_id res chain seq x y z
N MET A 1 20.71 29.54 1.16
CA MET A 1 19.74 28.42 1.21
C MET A 1 19.25 28.34 2.64
N ASP A 2 17.96 28.20 2.81
CA ASP A 2 17.36 27.91 4.10
C ASP A 2 17.90 26.55 4.61
N ASN A 3 18.05 26.41 5.94
CA ASN A 3 18.57 25.19 6.56
C ASN A 3 17.81 23.92 6.09
N VAL A 4 16.50 24.00 5.94
CA VAL A 4 15.65 22.89 5.51
C VAL A 4 15.93 22.49 4.05
N SER A 5 16.13 23.45 3.14
CA SER A 5 16.48 23.17 1.75
C SER A 5 17.81 22.42 1.64
N PHE A 6 18.80 22.77 2.47
CA PHE A 6 20.07 22.04 2.55
C PHE A 6 19.87 20.60 3.04
N LEU A 7 19.01 20.37 4.05
CA LEU A 7 18.70 19.03 4.56
C LEU A 7 18.01 18.17 3.49
N ILE A 8 17.14 18.76 2.67
CA ILE A 8 16.49 18.04 1.56
C ILE A 8 17.50 17.61 0.50
N GLU A 9 18.43 18.53 0.14
CA GLU A 9 19.51 18.21 -0.79
C GLU A 9 20.43 17.09 -0.23
N LYS A 10 20.77 17.16 1.05
CA LYS A 10 21.51 16.11 1.76
C LYS A 10 20.77 14.77 1.68
N LEU A 11 19.45 14.75 1.96
CA LEU A 11 18.63 13.55 1.84
C LEU A 11 18.67 12.93 0.44
N TYR A 12 18.61 13.77 -0.60
CA TYR A 12 18.70 13.31 -1.99
C TYR A 12 20.08 12.72 -2.33
N MET A 13 21.16 13.31 -1.82
CA MET A 13 22.54 12.88 -2.11
C MET A 13 22.95 11.64 -1.30
N GLU A 14 22.59 11.59 0.00
CA GLU A 14 23.05 10.57 0.95
C GLU A 14 22.02 9.45 1.16
N GLY A 15 20.75 9.69 0.83
CA GLY A 15 19.65 8.73 1.02
C GLY A 15 19.24 8.52 2.48
N TRP A 16 19.72 9.39 3.41
CA TRP A 16 19.37 9.34 4.82
C TRP A 16 19.67 10.66 5.54
N LEU A 17 18.94 10.90 6.64
CA LEU A 17 19.17 12.00 7.57
C LEU A 17 19.25 11.49 9.01
N ARG A 18 19.81 12.29 9.92
CA ARG A 18 19.71 12.03 11.37
C ARG A 18 18.29 12.33 11.85
N ASP A 19 17.92 11.82 13.02
CA ASP A 19 16.55 11.94 13.55
C ASP A 19 16.11 13.40 13.69
N GLU A 20 16.98 14.27 14.22
CA GLU A 20 16.68 15.69 14.36
C GLU A 20 16.50 16.39 13.00
N GLU A 21 17.29 15.97 11.99
CA GLU A 21 17.20 16.50 10.64
C GLU A 21 15.90 16.05 9.95
N PHE A 22 15.46 14.79 10.16
CA PHE A 22 14.13 14.35 9.70
C PHE A 22 13.02 15.14 10.36
N LEU A 23 13.08 15.35 11.69
CA LEU A 23 12.08 16.14 12.42
C LEU A 23 12.00 17.56 11.89
N GLU A 24 13.15 18.19 11.60
CA GLU A 24 13.21 19.54 11.04
C GLU A 24 12.51 19.59 9.67
N VAL A 25 12.78 18.66 8.76
CA VAL A 25 12.10 18.59 7.47
C VAL A 25 10.59 18.33 7.65
N LEU A 26 10.22 17.43 8.56
CA LEU A 26 8.82 17.06 8.79
C LEU A 26 7.99 18.19 9.40
N ILE A 27 8.55 19.05 10.26
CA ILE A 27 7.84 20.21 10.83
C ILE A 27 7.39 21.15 9.73
N HIS A 28 8.18 21.29 8.66
CA HIS A 28 7.90 22.18 7.52
C HIS A 28 7.01 21.57 6.43
N HIS A 29 6.37 20.41 6.69
CA HIS A 29 5.50 19.74 5.69
C HIS A 29 4.32 20.59 5.19
N GLY A 30 3.93 21.64 5.92
CA GLY A 30 2.89 22.61 5.54
C GLY A 30 3.35 23.61 4.46
N GLU A 31 4.65 23.81 4.28
CA GLU A 31 5.21 24.81 3.38
C GLU A 31 5.30 24.32 1.94
N ASN A 32 4.70 25.07 1.02
CA ASN A 32 4.65 24.69 -0.41
C ASN A 32 6.05 24.57 -1.03
N GLU A 33 6.96 25.47 -0.71
CA GLU A 33 8.32 25.47 -1.26
C GLU A 33 9.08 24.21 -0.85
N ILE A 34 9.00 23.83 0.42
CA ILE A 34 9.64 22.62 0.97
C ILE A 34 9.07 21.37 0.31
N ARG A 35 7.73 21.26 0.22
CA ARG A 35 7.09 20.12 -0.44
C ARG A 35 7.44 20.03 -1.92
N ASN A 36 7.49 21.16 -2.63
CA ASN A 36 7.82 21.18 -4.05
C ASN A 36 9.26 20.74 -4.30
N LEU A 37 10.20 21.16 -3.46
CA LEU A 37 11.60 20.76 -3.54
C LEU A 37 11.77 19.27 -3.27
N LEU A 38 11.15 18.73 -2.19
CA LEU A 38 11.12 17.30 -1.90
C LEU A 38 10.52 16.50 -3.06
N ALA A 39 9.37 16.93 -3.58
CA ALA A 39 8.70 16.28 -4.68
C ALA A 39 9.53 16.31 -5.98
N GLU A 40 10.29 17.37 -6.23
CA GLU A 40 11.21 17.45 -7.37
C GLU A 40 12.30 16.38 -7.29
N TYR A 41 12.99 16.26 -6.15
CA TYR A 41 14.01 15.24 -5.96
C TYR A 41 13.41 13.81 -5.96
N ALA A 42 12.24 13.63 -5.37
CA ALA A 42 11.53 12.34 -5.41
C ALA A 42 11.15 11.93 -6.83
N ARG A 43 10.68 12.88 -7.68
CA ARG A 43 10.41 12.62 -9.12
C ARG A 43 11.68 12.27 -9.87
N LYS A 44 12.78 13.01 -9.68
CA LYS A 44 14.09 12.70 -10.29
C LYS A 44 14.53 11.27 -9.94
N THR A 45 14.36 10.89 -8.67
CA THR A 45 14.68 9.54 -8.19
C THR A 45 13.75 8.50 -8.82
N ALA A 46 12.43 8.68 -8.75
CA ALA A 46 11.46 7.75 -9.33
C ALA A 46 11.69 7.57 -10.84
N HIS A 47 11.96 8.67 -11.56
CA HIS A 47 12.22 8.63 -13.01
C HIS A 47 13.48 7.84 -13.37
N ARG A 48 14.54 7.90 -12.55
CA ARG A 48 15.77 7.11 -12.76
C ARG A 48 15.50 5.61 -12.76
N TYR A 49 14.57 5.12 -11.93
CA TYR A 49 14.26 3.69 -11.77
C TYR A 49 13.11 3.23 -12.67
N TYR A 50 12.09 4.07 -12.85
CA TYR A 50 10.82 3.67 -13.46
C TYR A 50 10.43 4.50 -14.70
N GLY A 51 11.19 5.54 -15.04
CA GLY A 51 10.78 6.50 -16.08
C GLY A 51 9.48 7.20 -15.69
N ASN A 52 8.61 7.39 -16.66
CA ASN A 52 7.26 7.96 -16.46
C ASN A 52 6.17 6.89 -16.27
N LYS A 53 6.55 5.64 -15.97
CA LYS A 53 5.62 4.53 -15.83
C LYS A 53 4.89 4.56 -14.49
N VAL A 54 3.57 4.38 -14.53
CA VAL A 54 2.72 4.13 -13.38
C VAL A 54 2.09 2.74 -13.53
N TYR A 55 2.33 1.87 -12.55
CA TYR A 55 1.80 0.51 -12.56
C TYR A 55 0.38 0.47 -12.04
N THR A 56 -0.47 -0.35 -12.69
CA THR A 56 -1.82 -0.59 -12.24
C THR A 56 -1.93 -1.93 -11.53
N ARG A 57 -2.60 -1.96 -10.38
CA ARG A 57 -2.90 -3.19 -9.66
C ARG A 57 -4.41 -3.31 -9.46
N GLY A 58 -5.00 -4.37 -9.98
CA GLY A 58 -6.43 -4.65 -9.84
C GLY A 58 -6.76 -5.11 -8.43
N LEU A 59 -7.46 -4.28 -7.66
CA LEU A 59 -7.84 -4.57 -6.28
C LEU A 59 -9.13 -5.37 -6.24
N ILE A 60 -9.12 -6.53 -5.60
CA ILE A 60 -10.27 -7.39 -5.35
C ILE A 60 -10.47 -7.50 -3.85
N GLU A 61 -11.43 -6.75 -3.31
CA GLU A 61 -11.85 -6.78 -1.91
C GLU A 61 -12.87 -7.91 -1.76
N PHE A 62 -12.43 -9.13 -1.38
CA PHE A 62 -13.27 -10.31 -1.49
C PHE A 62 -14.04 -10.69 -0.22
N SER A 63 -13.66 -10.12 0.94
CA SER A 63 -14.42 -10.25 2.19
C SER A 63 -14.20 -9.06 3.12
N ASN A 64 -15.27 -8.60 3.76
CA ASN A 64 -15.22 -7.59 4.81
C ASN A 64 -15.45 -8.16 6.22
N TYR A 65 -15.42 -9.48 6.39
CA TYR A 65 -15.33 -10.09 7.69
C TYR A 65 -13.91 -9.94 8.25
N CYS A 66 -13.78 -9.62 9.53
CA CYS A 66 -12.49 -9.55 10.21
C CYS A 66 -12.61 -10.06 11.63
N ARG A 67 -11.65 -10.88 12.09
CA ARG A 67 -11.57 -11.33 13.48
C ARG A 67 -11.03 -10.26 14.43
N ASN A 68 -10.32 -9.25 13.89
CA ASN A 68 -9.69 -8.20 14.64
C ASN A 68 -10.64 -7.03 14.91
N ASP A 69 -10.31 -6.27 15.94
CA ASP A 69 -11.12 -5.14 16.40
C ASP A 69 -10.34 -3.82 16.45
N CYS A 70 -9.51 -3.58 15.43
CA CYS A 70 -8.71 -2.35 15.30
C CYS A 70 -9.59 -1.11 15.43
N TYR A 71 -9.15 -0.12 16.22
CA TYR A 71 -9.99 1.01 16.65
C TYR A 71 -10.29 2.02 15.55
N TYR A 72 -9.59 1.94 14.41
CA TYR A 72 -9.71 2.84 13.26
C TYR A 72 -10.49 2.23 12.08
N CYS A 73 -10.79 0.93 12.10
CA CYS A 73 -11.21 0.20 10.90
C CYS A 73 -12.71 -0.02 10.84
N GLY A 74 -13.38 0.46 9.79
CA GLY A 74 -14.83 0.29 9.61
C GLY A 74 -15.30 -1.15 9.44
N ILE A 75 -14.42 -2.09 9.02
CA ILE A 75 -14.76 -3.52 8.94
C ILE A 75 -14.35 -4.30 10.20
N ARG A 76 -14.04 -3.62 11.29
CA ARG A 76 -13.71 -4.25 12.59
C ARG A 76 -14.80 -5.22 13.06
N ARG A 77 -14.40 -6.22 13.85
CA ARG A 77 -15.31 -7.28 14.35
C ARG A 77 -16.55 -6.74 15.04
N SER A 78 -16.37 -5.74 15.93
CA SER A 78 -17.46 -5.17 16.74
C SER A 78 -18.38 -4.22 15.96
N ASN A 79 -18.08 -3.87 14.69
CA ASN A 79 -19.01 -3.08 13.90
C ASN A 79 -20.19 -3.92 13.46
N SER A 80 -21.32 -3.81 14.18
CA SER A 80 -22.57 -4.52 13.90
C SER A 80 -23.36 -3.89 12.74
N HIS A 81 -23.05 -2.67 12.32
CA HIS A 81 -23.72 -1.99 11.20
C HIS A 81 -23.13 -2.36 9.85
N ALA A 82 -21.93 -2.92 9.82
CA ALA A 82 -21.27 -3.32 8.58
C ALA A 82 -22.06 -4.42 7.86
N GLN A 83 -22.49 -4.15 6.64
CA GLN A 83 -23.13 -5.15 5.77
C GLN A 83 -22.08 -6.17 5.30
N ARG A 84 -21.99 -7.30 5.99
CA ARG A 84 -20.97 -8.31 5.74
C ARG A 84 -21.21 -9.06 4.45
N TYR A 85 -20.11 -9.39 3.73
CA TYR A 85 -20.14 -10.21 2.52
C TYR A 85 -18.86 -11.04 2.37
N ARG A 86 -18.95 -12.09 1.58
CA ARG A 86 -17.85 -12.92 1.08
C ARG A 86 -18.09 -13.21 -0.39
N LEU A 87 -17.10 -13.03 -1.23
CA LEU A 87 -17.14 -13.47 -2.61
C LEU A 87 -16.83 -14.98 -2.68
N LYS A 88 -17.51 -15.70 -3.54
CA LYS A 88 -17.13 -17.08 -3.84
C LYS A 88 -15.85 -17.09 -4.69
N LYS A 89 -15.20 -18.25 -4.76
CA LYS A 89 -14.01 -18.43 -5.61
C LYS A 89 -14.29 -18.01 -7.07
N GLU A 90 -15.44 -18.42 -7.59
CA GLU A 90 -15.88 -18.11 -8.95
C GLU A 90 -15.99 -16.58 -9.19
N ASP A 91 -16.52 -15.83 -8.22
CA ASP A 91 -16.63 -14.37 -8.31
C ASP A 91 -15.23 -13.72 -8.34
N ILE A 92 -14.29 -14.22 -7.52
CA ILE A 92 -12.90 -13.75 -7.50
C ILE A 92 -12.24 -14.00 -8.86
N LEU A 93 -12.42 -15.20 -9.43
CA LEU A 93 -11.87 -15.56 -10.73
C LEU A 93 -12.48 -14.71 -11.85
N THR A 94 -13.79 -14.43 -11.81
CA THR A 94 -14.45 -13.51 -12.75
C THR A 94 -13.84 -12.10 -12.68
N CYS A 95 -13.59 -11.57 -11.49
CA CYS A 95 -12.87 -10.28 -11.34
C CYS A 95 -11.47 -10.31 -11.98
N CYS A 96 -10.77 -11.46 -11.87
CA CYS A 96 -9.46 -11.62 -12.53
C CYS A 96 -9.60 -11.68 -14.05
N ASP A 97 -10.63 -12.38 -14.57
CA ASP A 97 -10.92 -12.48 -16.02
C ASP A 97 -11.19 -11.07 -16.61
N GLU A 98 -12.05 -10.29 -15.97
CA GLU A 98 -12.34 -8.91 -16.36
C GLU A 98 -11.09 -8.03 -16.27
N GLY A 99 -10.35 -8.11 -15.17
CA GLY A 99 -9.12 -7.36 -14.98
C GLY A 99 -8.05 -7.68 -16.03
N TYR A 100 -7.87 -8.96 -16.38
CA TYR A 100 -6.92 -9.38 -17.41
C TYR A 100 -7.27 -8.78 -18.78
N ASN A 101 -8.54 -8.85 -19.16
CA ASN A 101 -9.06 -8.29 -20.42
C ASN A 101 -8.90 -6.76 -20.47
N LEU A 102 -8.99 -6.08 -19.34
CA LEU A 102 -8.70 -4.65 -19.19
C LEU A 102 -7.20 -4.31 -19.18
N GLY A 103 -6.32 -5.31 -19.26
CA GLY A 103 -4.87 -5.13 -19.30
C GLY A 103 -4.20 -5.02 -17.94
N PHE A 104 -4.85 -5.42 -16.84
CA PHE A 104 -4.15 -5.61 -15.57
C PHE A 104 -3.26 -6.84 -15.62
N ARG A 105 -2.09 -6.74 -15.01
CA ARG A 105 -1.11 -7.85 -14.87
C ARG A 105 -0.72 -8.08 -13.41
N THR A 106 -1.46 -7.49 -12.50
CA THR A 106 -1.38 -7.74 -11.04
C THR A 106 -2.78 -7.72 -10.46
N PHE A 107 -3.11 -8.77 -9.70
CA PHE A 107 -4.31 -8.85 -8.88
C PHE A 107 -3.93 -8.74 -7.41
N VAL A 108 -4.61 -7.87 -6.68
CA VAL A 108 -4.46 -7.70 -5.23
C VAL A 108 -5.68 -8.30 -4.55
N LEU A 109 -5.51 -9.44 -3.91
CA LEU A 109 -6.55 -10.09 -3.11
C LEU A 109 -6.51 -9.52 -1.69
N GLN A 110 -7.52 -8.74 -1.34
CA GLN A 110 -7.61 -8.06 -0.06
C GLN A 110 -8.87 -8.46 0.70
N SER A 111 -8.72 -8.70 2.01
CA SER A 111 -9.85 -8.95 2.92
C SER A 111 -9.53 -8.48 4.33
N GLY A 112 -10.53 -8.47 5.21
CA GLY A 112 -10.24 -8.60 6.63
C GLY A 112 -9.65 -9.97 6.95
N GLU A 113 -9.19 -10.18 8.18
CA GLU A 113 -8.73 -11.50 8.64
C GLU A 113 -9.95 -12.41 8.86
N ASP A 114 -10.40 -13.04 7.79
CA ASP A 114 -11.60 -13.86 7.74
C ASP A 114 -11.25 -15.36 7.78
N GLY A 115 -11.64 -16.04 8.85
CA GLY A 115 -11.38 -17.47 9.03
C GLY A 115 -12.15 -18.40 8.09
N TYR A 116 -13.12 -17.88 7.32
CA TYR A 116 -13.81 -18.65 6.29
C TYR A 116 -12.85 -19.06 5.15
N TYR A 117 -11.93 -18.19 4.80
CA TYR A 117 -10.92 -18.48 3.80
C TYR A 117 -9.76 -19.22 4.47
N THR A 118 -9.92 -20.56 4.55
CA THR A 118 -8.85 -21.44 5.05
C THR A 118 -7.63 -21.38 4.12
N ASP A 119 -6.51 -21.87 4.60
CA ASP A 119 -5.29 -21.93 3.77
C ASP A 119 -5.51 -22.76 2.49
N GLU A 120 -6.24 -23.87 2.60
CA GLU A 120 -6.58 -24.74 1.47
C GLU A 120 -7.37 -23.98 0.39
N LEU A 121 -8.41 -23.23 0.80
CA LEU A 121 -9.23 -22.45 -0.13
C LEU A 121 -8.42 -21.31 -0.78
N LEU A 122 -7.56 -20.64 -0.01
CA LEU A 122 -6.68 -19.59 -0.55
C LEU A 122 -5.66 -20.17 -1.53
N ILE A 123 -5.05 -21.30 -1.23
CA ILE A 123 -4.13 -22.02 -2.11
C ILE A 123 -4.82 -22.41 -3.42
N GLU A 124 -6.05 -22.92 -3.35
CA GLU A 124 -6.85 -23.27 -4.51
C GLU A 124 -7.10 -22.03 -5.39
N ILE A 125 -7.51 -20.89 -4.80
CA ILE A 125 -7.74 -19.63 -5.51
C ILE A 125 -6.44 -19.14 -6.17
N ILE A 126 -5.33 -19.13 -5.44
CA ILE A 126 -4.02 -18.67 -5.96
C ILE A 126 -3.58 -19.55 -7.13
N THR A 127 -3.67 -20.88 -6.98
CA THR A 127 -3.28 -21.84 -8.02
C THR A 127 -4.14 -21.69 -9.27
N ASP A 128 -5.46 -21.50 -9.11
CA ASP A 128 -6.37 -21.31 -10.24
C ASP A 128 -6.08 -20.00 -10.99
N ILE A 129 -5.80 -18.90 -10.29
CA ILE A 129 -5.40 -17.65 -10.91
C ILE A 129 -4.07 -17.81 -11.66
N LYS A 130 -3.07 -18.45 -11.06
CA LYS A 130 -1.75 -18.66 -11.70
C LYS A 130 -1.84 -19.54 -12.92
N ARG A 131 -2.69 -20.57 -12.89
CA ARG A 131 -2.93 -21.44 -14.04
C ARG A 131 -3.58 -20.69 -15.21
N ARG A 132 -4.55 -19.78 -14.93
CA ARG A 132 -5.22 -18.99 -15.96
C ARG A 132 -4.36 -17.87 -16.50
N TYR A 133 -3.59 -17.21 -15.63
CA TYR A 133 -2.83 -15.99 -15.91
C TYR A 133 -1.39 -16.11 -15.39
N PRO A 134 -0.55 -16.97 -16.00
CA PRO A 134 0.82 -17.20 -15.54
C PRO A 134 1.71 -15.96 -15.65
N ASP A 135 1.36 -15.01 -16.52
CA ASP A 135 2.02 -13.71 -16.69
C ASP A 135 1.57 -12.64 -15.67
N CYS A 136 0.58 -12.94 -14.82
CA CYS A 136 0.12 -12.03 -13.79
C CYS A 136 0.82 -12.27 -12.44
N ALA A 137 0.97 -11.20 -11.68
CA ALA A 137 1.37 -11.25 -10.29
C ALA A 137 0.17 -11.29 -9.35
N ILE A 138 0.26 -12.07 -8.27
CA ILE A 138 -0.71 -12.11 -7.20
C ILE A 138 -0.12 -11.43 -5.97
N THR A 139 -0.81 -10.42 -5.45
CA THR A 139 -0.52 -9.75 -4.19
C THR A 139 -1.58 -10.14 -3.17
N LEU A 140 -1.17 -10.58 -2.00
CA LEU A 140 -2.07 -10.87 -0.88
C LEU A 140 -2.05 -9.72 0.13
N SER A 141 -3.20 -9.39 0.71
CA SER A 141 -3.37 -8.43 1.80
C SER A 141 -4.46 -8.95 2.74
N LEU A 142 -4.09 -9.95 3.58
CA LEU A 142 -4.99 -10.79 4.36
C LEU A 142 -4.75 -10.71 5.88
N GLY A 143 -3.97 -9.69 6.32
CA GLY A 143 -3.56 -9.53 7.71
C GLY A 143 -2.47 -10.52 8.14
N GLU A 144 -2.46 -10.84 9.42
CA GLU A 144 -1.44 -11.71 10.02
C GLU A 144 -1.79 -13.19 9.85
N LYS A 145 -0.77 -13.99 9.56
CA LYS A 145 -0.84 -15.45 9.45
C LYS A 145 0.41 -16.06 10.08
N GLU A 146 0.37 -17.37 10.33
CA GLU A 146 1.56 -18.11 10.72
C GLU A 146 2.52 -18.25 9.54
N LYS A 147 3.82 -18.41 9.85
CA LYS A 147 4.88 -18.49 8.83
C LYS A 147 4.64 -19.62 7.82
N GLU A 148 4.13 -20.74 8.30
CA GLU A 148 3.78 -21.92 7.50
C GLU A 148 2.69 -21.59 6.47
N SER A 149 1.67 -20.80 6.84
CA SER A 149 0.64 -20.34 5.92
C SER A 149 1.23 -19.44 4.83
N TYR A 150 2.12 -18.50 5.21
CA TYR A 150 2.82 -17.66 4.25
C TYR A 150 3.64 -18.49 3.26
N GLN A 151 4.40 -19.49 3.74
CA GLN A 151 5.17 -20.37 2.87
C GLN A 151 4.28 -21.09 1.87
N ARG A 152 3.17 -21.67 2.33
CA ARG A 152 2.20 -22.38 1.47
C ARG A 152 1.60 -21.47 0.38
N TYR A 153 1.30 -20.20 0.71
CA TYR A 153 0.80 -19.23 -0.29
C TYR A 153 1.87 -18.88 -1.32
N TYR A 154 3.11 -18.73 -0.87
CA TYR A 154 4.25 -18.48 -1.77
C TYR A 154 4.47 -19.64 -2.73
N ASP A 155 4.47 -20.86 -2.22
CA ASP A 155 4.63 -22.09 -3.01
C ASP A 155 3.47 -22.30 -4.00
N ALA A 156 2.25 -21.86 -3.66
CA ALA A 156 1.09 -21.85 -4.54
C ALA A 156 1.19 -20.79 -5.68
N GLY A 157 2.15 -19.86 -5.57
CA GLY A 157 2.45 -18.87 -6.61
C GLY A 157 2.07 -17.43 -6.28
N ALA A 158 1.75 -17.08 -5.03
CA ALA A 158 1.61 -15.69 -4.63
C ALA A 158 2.97 -14.99 -4.68
N ASP A 159 3.04 -13.84 -5.35
CA ASP A 159 4.30 -13.14 -5.61
C ASP A 159 4.61 -12.09 -4.54
N ARG A 160 3.55 -11.47 -3.96
CA ARG A 160 3.68 -10.32 -3.07
C ARG A 160 2.75 -10.46 -1.87
N TYR A 161 3.16 -9.86 -0.76
CA TYR A 161 2.31 -9.72 0.42
C TYR A 161 2.40 -8.31 0.99
N LEU A 162 1.26 -7.65 1.17
CA LEU A 162 1.17 -6.34 1.80
C LEU A 162 0.62 -6.50 3.22
N LEU A 163 1.42 -6.13 4.21
CA LEU A 163 1.05 -6.09 5.62
C LEU A 163 1.52 -4.76 6.22
N ARG A 164 0.63 -3.79 6.34
CA ARG A 164 0.99 -2.51 6.96
C ARG A 164 1.31 -2.74 8.43
N HIS A 165 2.44 -2.20 8.89
CA HIS A 165 2.79 -2.24 10.31
C HIS A 165 2.07 -1.17 11.14
N GLU A 166 1.44 -0.21 10.48
CA GLU A 166 0.66 0.93 10.97
C GLU A 166 1.47 1.92 11.81
N THR A 167 2.35 1.45 12.66
CA THR A 167 3.39 2.17 13.38
C THR A 167 4.42 1.17 13.94
N SER A 168 5.68 1.54 13.97
CA SER A 168 6.76 0.74 14.58
C SER A 168 6.86 0.94 16.09
N ASN A 169 6.28 2.03 16.62
CA ASN A 169 6.27 2.34 18.03
C ASN A 169 5.24 1.48 18.78
N ALA A 170 5.69 0.66 19.74
CA ALA A 170 4.84 -0.28 20.46
C ALA A 170 3.75 0.40 21.32
N GLN A 171 4.04 1.59 21.88
CA GLN A 171 3.06 2.33 22.67
C GLN A 171 1.96 2.91 21.77
N HIS A 172 2.32 3.51 20.66
CA HIS A 172 1.37 4.03 19.68
C HIS A 172 0.56 2.89 19.05
N TYR A 173 1.18 1.73 18.77
CA TYR A 173 0.47 0.55 18.26
C TYR A 173 -0.66 0.10 19.18
N ARG A 174 -0.44 0.12 20.53
CA ARG A 174 -1.48 -0.19 21.54
C ARG A 174 -2.61 0.83 21.58
N CYS A 175 -2.36 2.08 21.16
CA CYS A 175 -3.44 3.08 21.03
C CYS A 175 -4.37 2.78 19.85
N LEU A 176 -3.87 2.09 18.82
CA LEU A 176 -4.62 1.81 17.58
C LEU A 176 -5.32 0.43 17.57
N HIS A 177 -4.86 -0.49 18.41
CA HIS A 177 -5.25 -1.90 18.35
C HIS A 177 -5.66 -2.44 19.73
N PRO A 178 -6.52 -3.48 19.77
CA PRO A 178 -6.79 -4.20 21.00
C PRO A 178 -5.52 -4.88 21.52
N LYS A 179 -5.47 -5.14 22.84
CA LYS A 179 -4.28 -5.61 23.56
C LYS A 179 -3.72 -6.97 23.08
N GLU A 180 -4.55 -7.76 22.39
CA GLU A 180 -4.18 -9.07 21.82
C GLU A 180 -3.27 -8.93 20.59
N LEU A 181 -3.26 -7.76 19.96
CA LEU A 181 -2.39 -7.47 18.81
C LEU A 181 -1.16 -6.69 19.27
N THR A 182 0.03 -7.12 18.85
CA THR A 182 1.29 -6.49 19.24
C THR A 182 2.09 -6.04 18.01
N SER A 183 2.82 -4.95 18.13
CA SER A 183 3.72 -4.46 17.08
C SER A 183 4.85 -5.44 16.80
N GLU A 184 5.31 -6.16 17.83
CA GLU A 184 6.37 -7.15 17.76
C GLU A 184 5.96 -8.31 16.85
N HIS A 185 4.75 -8.86 17.05
CA HIS A 185 4.23 -9.93 16.20
C HIS A 185 4.03 -9.44 14.76
N ARG A 186 3.46 -8.24 14.57
CA ARG A 186 3.29 -7.63 13.26
C ARG A 186 4.62 -7.48 12.51
N LYS A 187 5.67 -7.02 13.19
CA LYS A 187 7.02 -6.90 12.64
C LYS A 187 7.63 -8.27 12.33
N GLN A 188 7.38 -9.29 13.18
CA GLN A 188 7.85 -10.65 12.93
C GLN A 188 7.20 -11.23 11.67
N CYS A 189 5.91 -11.05 11.48
CA CYS A 189 5.22 -11.46 10.23
C CYS A 189 5.89 -10.83 8.99
N LEU A 190 6.26 -9.54 9.04
CA LEU A 190 6.96 -8.88 7.93
C LEU A 190 8.36 -9.47 7.67
N LYS A 191 9.11 -9.81 8.73
CA LYS A 191 10.41 -10.48 8.62
C LYS A 191 10.27 -11.89 8.03
N ASP A 192 9.25 -12.63 8.43
CA ASP A 192 8.96 -13.96 7.88
C ASP A 192 8.60 -13.91 6.40
N LEU A 193 7.73 -12.99 6.00
CA LEU A 193 7.38 -12.75 4.59
C LEU A 193 8.64 -12.46 3.74
N LYS A 194 9.52 -11.61 4.27
CA LYS A 194 10.80 -11.27 3.61
C LYS A 194 11.70 -12.48 3.49
N ALA A 195 11.85 -13.26 4.56
CA ALA A 195 12.70 -14.46 4.60
C ALA A 195 12.20 -15.56 3.66
N ILE A 196 10.88 -15.69 3.45
CA ILE A 196 10.27 -16.62 2.49
C ILE A 196 10.56 -16.21 1.04
N GLY A 197 10.75 -14.91 0.77
CA GLY A 197 11.08 -14.41 -0.58
C GLY A 197 9.93 -13.67 -1.27
N PHE A 198 8.85 -13.33 -0.56
CA PHE A 198 7.84 -12.41 -1.08
C PHE A 198 8.45 -11.05 -1.45
N GLN A 199 7.92 -10.41 -2.49
CA GLN A 199 8.01 -8.96 -2.56
C GLN A 199 7.14 -8.39 -1.45
N THR A 200 7.80 -8.03 -0.34
CA THR A 200 7.13 -7.68 0.92
C THR A 200 6.75 -6.21 0.94
N GLY A 201 5.52 -5.93 1.33
CA GLY A 201 5.00 -4.57 1.50
C GLY A 201 4.71 -4.26 2.97
N CYS A 202 5.20 -3.12 3.44
CA CYS A 202 4.86 -2.55 4.73
C CYS A 202 4.14 -1.20 4.57
N GLY A 203 3.95 -0.45 5.65
CA GLY A 203 3.39 0.91 5.59
C GLY A 203 2.73 1.35 6.88
N ILE A 204 2.34 2.63 6.89
CA ILE A 204 1.75 3.29 8.05
C ILE A 204 0.46 4.04 7.69
N MET A 205 -0.33 4.35 8.69
CA MET A 205 -1.37 5.37 8.66
C MET A 205 -0.77 6.71 9.09
N VAL A 206 -0.89 7.74 8.24
CA VAL A 206 -0.33 9.08 8.51
C VAL A 206 -1.37 9.93 9.26
N GLY A 207 -0.98 10.50 10.39
CA GLY A 207 -1.85 11.32 11.21
C GLY A 207 -2.92 10.51 11.96
N SER A 208 -2.65 9.25 12.28
CA SER A 208 -3.51 8.44 13.15
C SER A 208 -3.52 9.00 14.58
N PRO A 209 -4.59 8.76 15.37
CA PRO A 209 -4.71 9.28 16.71
C PRO A 209 -3.46 9.03 17.55
N SER A 210 -2.99 10.06 18.25
CA SER A 210 -1.76 10.04 19.08
C SER A 210 -0.43 9.86 18.31
N GLN A 211 -0.42 9.89 16.99
CA GLN A 211 0.83 9.85 16.21
C GLN A 211 1.62 11.15 16.41
N THR A 212 2.92 11.02 16.63
CA THR A 212 3.86 12.14 16.67
C THR A 212 4.85 12.07 15.50
N LEU A 213 5.53 13.17 15.19
CA LEU A 213 6.60 13.15 14.18
C LEU A 213 7.75 12.22 14.57
N LYS A 214 8.01 12.02 15.87
CA LYS A 214 8.99 11.04 16.36
C LYS A 214 8.60 9.61 16.02
N HIS A 215 7.31 9.26 16.17
CA HIS A 215 6.81 7.94 15.75
C HIS A 215 7.02 7.73 14.23
N ILE A 216 6.83 8.77 13.42
CA ILE A 216 7.10 8.71 11.98
C ILE A 216 8.57 8.47 11.69
N VAL A 217 9.49 9.13 12.41
CA VAL A 217 10.94 8.88 12.26
C VAL A 217 11.29 7.42 12.63
N GLU A 218 10.73 6.88 13.72
CA GLU A 218 10.87 5.46 14.06
C GLU A 218 10.35 4.55 12.94
N ASP A 219 9.24 4.91 12.28
CA ASP A 219 8.70 4.18 11.14
C ASP A 219 9.63 4.21 9.91
N LEU A 220 10.29 5.36 9.64
CA LEU A 220 11.29 5.47 8.58
C LEU A 220 12.50 4.56 8.86
N HIS A 221 12.98 4.49 10.10
CA HIS A 221 14.02 3.55 10.51
C HIS A 221 13.61 2.09 10.26
N PHE A 222 12.41 1.71 10.69
CA PHE A 222 11.91 0.36 10.46
C PHE A 222 11.80 0.02 8.97
N MET A 223 11.32 0.94 8.13
CA MET A 223 11.27 0.76 6.68
C MET A 223 12.68 0.60 6.09
N LYS A 224 13.65 1.40 6.57
CA LYS A 224 15.06 1.31 6.13
C LYS A 224 15.71 -0.01 6.52
N GLU A 225 15.42 -0.53 7.72
CA GLU A 225 15.90 -1.83 8.18
C GLU A 225 15.27 -2.99 7.39
N LEU A 226 13.93 -2.96 7.22
CA LEU A 226 13.19 -4.03 6.55
C LEU A 226 13.52 -4.13 5.06
N GLN A 227 13.90 -3.01 4.40
CA GLN A 227 14.13 -2.95 2.96
C GLN A 227 12.97 -3.56 2.14
N PRO A 228 11.73 -3.07 2.32
CA PRO A 228 10.56 -3.63 1.64
C PRO A 228 10.61 -3.34 0.14
N GLU A 229 9.93 -4.16 -0.66
CA GLU A 229 9.72 -3.92 -2.09
C GLU A 229 8.55 -2.97 -2.35
N MET A 230 7.66 -2.82 -1.37
CA MET A 230 6.48 -1.94 -1.45
C MET A 230 6.29 -1.20 -0.13
N VAL A 231 5.87 0.07 -0.21
CA VAL A 231 5.47 0.82 0.99
C VAL A 231 4.13 1.51 0.72
N GLY A 232 3.07 1.08 1.45
CA GLY A 232 1.73 1.65 1.32
C GLY A 232 1.41 2.60 2.46
N ILE A 233 1.51 3.90 2.23
CA ILE A 233 1.09 4.92 3.21
C ILE A 233 -0.15 5.67 2.72
N GLY A 234 -0.93 6.16 3.65
CA GLY A 234 -2.08 7.02 3.36
C GLY A 234 -2.52 7.76 4.62
N PRO A 235 -3.23 8.87 4.48
CA PRO A 235 -3.78 9.59 5.62
C PRO A 235 -4.77 8.71 6.38
N PHE A 236 -4.79 8.86 7.71
CA PHE A 236 -5.88 8.35 8.52
C PHE A 236 -7.18 9.05 8.09
N LEU A 237 -8.24 8.29 7.94
CA LEU A 237 -9.59 8.78 7.73
C LEU A 237 -10.52 8.10 8.73
N PRO A 238 -11.32 8.85 9.50
CA PRO A 238 -12.23 8.26 10.47
C PRO A 238 -13.36 7.48 9.80
N HIS A 239 -13.97 6.57 10.54
CA HIS A 239 -15.21 5.89 10.18
C HIS A 239 -16.21 6.06 11.32
N HIS A 240 -17.45 6.44 11.02
CA HIS A 240 -18.49 6.77 12.00
C HIS A 240 -18.79 5.65 13.00
N ASP A 241 -18.60 4.38 12.64
CA ASP A 241 -18.82 3.21 13.50
C ASP A 241 -17.53 2.73 14.21
N THR A 242 -16.56 3.61 14.44
CA THR A 242 -15.30 3.24 15.10
C THR A 242 -15.07 4.07 16.36
N PRO A 243 -14.24 3.59 17.31
CA PRO A 243 -13.83 4.41 18.46
C PRO A 243 -13.23 5.76 18.08
N PHE A 244 -12.62 5.88 16.91
CA PHE A 244 -11.97 7.10 16.42
C PHE A 244 -12.85 7.96 15.49
N HIS A 245 -14.19 7.79 15.56
CA HIS A 245 -15.12 8.52 14.69
C HIS A 245 -15.05 10.05 14.81
N ASN A 246 -14.62 10.59 15.96
CA ASN A 246 -14.47 12.03 16.21
C ASN A 246 -13.04 12.54 16.04
N GLU A 247 -12.08 11.66 15.70
CA GLU A 247 -10.70 12.08 15.48
C GLU A 247 -10.55 12.80 14.14
N PRO A 248 -9.70 13.82 14.06
CA PRO A 248 -9.47 14.53 12.80
C PRO A 248 -8.80 13.62 11.77
N ALA A 249 -9.11 13.85 10.50
CA ALA A 249 -8.40 13.19 9.40
C ALA A 249 -6.91 13.51 9.42
N GLY A 250 -6.09 12.56 9.02
CA GLY A 250 -4.65 12.73 8.88
C GLY A 250 -4.26 13.74 7.80
N SER A 251 -3.11 14.38 7.97
CA SER A 251 -2.64 15.45 7.11
C SER A 251 -2.32 14.97 5.70
N PHE A 252 -2.97 15.59 4.72
CA PHE A 252 -2.69 15.38 3.29
C PHE A 252 -1.27 15.80 2.92
N THR A 253 -0.85 17.00 3.37
CA THR A 253 0.47 17.55 3.06
C THR A 253 1.59 16.72 3.69
N LEU A 254 1.42 16.26 4.94
CA LEU A 254 2.37 15.36 5.58
C LEU A 254 2.47 14.02 4.83
N THR A 255 1.35 13.50 4.32
CA THR A 255 1.37 12.26 3.53
C THR A 255 2.16 12.44 2.23
N LEU A 256 1.99 13.56 1.52
CA LEU A 256 2.77 13.85 0.30
C LEU A 256 4.27 14.02 0.62
N THR A 257 4.60 14.74 1.70
CA THR A 257 5.98 14.87 2.20
C THR A 257 6.61 13.52 2.47
N LEU A 258 5.89 12.62 3.15
CA LEU A 258 6.36 11.27 3.46
C LEU A 258 6.52 10.40 2.22
N LEU A 259 5.65 10.49 1.22
CA LEU A 259 5.85 9.82 -0.07
C LEU A 259 7.19 10.22 -0.70
N SER A 260 7.50 11.52 -0.69
CA SER A 260 8.77 12.03 -1.22
C SER A 260 9.97 11.56 -0.40
N ILE A 261 9.91 11.63 0.93
CA ILE A 261 10.98 11.14 1.81
C ILE A 261 11.21 9.64 1.60
N ILE A 262 10.14 8.84 1.58
CA ILE A 262 10.24 7.38 1.37
C ILE A 262 10.87 7.06 0.01
N ARG A 263 10.52 7.81 -1.03
CA ARG A 263 11.17 7.67 -2.35
C ARG A 263 12.67 7.94 -2.30
N LEU A 264 13.10 8.91 -1.49
CA LEU A 264 14.52 9.25 -1.37
C LEU A 264 15.31 8.24 -0.53
N ILE A 265 14.73 7.71 0.56
CA ILE A 265 15.40 6.71 1.42
C ILE A 265 15.34 5.27 0.87
N LEU A 266 14.34 4.97 0.03
CA LEU A 266 14.12 3.68 -0.63
C LEU A 266 13.86 3.94 -2.12
N PRO A 267 14.91 4.24 -2.90
CA PRO A 267 14.76 4.84 -4.23
C PRO A 267 14.07 3.94 -5.27
N ASP A 268 14.10 2.63 -5.08
CA ASP A 268 13.54 1.61 -5.96
C ASP A 268 12.23 0.98 -5.45
N VAL A 269 11.66 1.50 -4.34
CA VAL A 269 10.44 0.95 -3.74
C VAL A 269 9.21 1.24 -4.62
N LEU A 270 8.23 0.33 -4.61
CA LEU A 270 6.93 0.54 -5.24
C LEU A 270 6.01 1.27 -4.25
N LEU A 271 5.58 2.49 -4.61
CA LEU A 271 4.77 3.39 -3.78
C LEU A 271 3.41 3.63 -4.42
N PRO A 272 2.30 3.23 -3.78
CA PRO A 272 0.96 3.56 -4.26
C PRO A 272 0.54 4.99 -3.90
N ALA A 273 -0.04 5.70 -4.88
CA ALA A 273 -0.91 6.83 -4.62
C ALA A 273 -2.29 6.26 -4.22
N THR A 274 -2.55 6.24 -2.91
CA THR A 274 -3.68 5.51 -2.32
C THR A 274 -5.04 6.14 -2.60
N THR A 275 -6.11 5.35 -2.48
CA THR A 275 -7.48 5.84 -2.57
C THR A 275 -7.79 6.89 -1.52
N ALA A 276 -7.20 6.79 -0.31
CA ALA A 276 -7.38 7.76 0.77
C ALA A 276 -6.90 9.18 0.39
N LEU A 277 -5.79 9.31 -0.36
CA LEU A 277 -5.38 10.60 -0.91
C LEU A 277 -6.45 11.19 -1.85
N GLY A 278 -7.02 10.36 -2.73
CA GLY A 278 -8.08 10.77 -3.64
C GLY A 278 -9.41 11.04 -2.94
N THR A 279 -9.62 10.53 -1.73
CA THR A 279 -10.80 10.83 -0.90
C THR A 279 -10.70 12.23 -0.28
N ILE A 280 -9.50 12.63 0.18
CA ILE A 280 -9.30 13.99 0.74
C ILE A 280 -9.29 15.04 -0.37
N ASP A 281 -8.62 14.77 -1.48
CA ASP A 281 -8.47 15.73 -2.59
C ASP A 281 -8.74 15.00 -3.92
N PRO A 282 -9.64 15.53 -4.79
CA PRO A 282 -9.92 14.91 -6.09
C PRO A 282 -8.69 14.71 -6.98
N GLN A 283 -7.62 15.50 -6.81
CA GLN A 283 -6.34 15.37 -7.49
C GLN A 283 -5.29 14.64 -6.64
N GLY A 284 -5.67 14.07 -5.50
CA GLY A 284 -4.75 13.48 -4.54
C GLY A 284 -3.91 12.33 -5.10
N ARG A 285 -4.43 11.58 -6.07
CA ARG A 285 -3.64 10.54 -6.75
C ARG A 285 -2.56 11.13 -7.63
N GLU A 286 -2.86 12.17 -8.42
CA GLU A 286 -1.87 12.89 -9.24
C GLU A 286 -0.81 13.53 -8.37
N GLN A 287 -1.21 14.18 -7.29
CA GLN A 287 -0.26 14.79 -6.34
C GLN A 287 0.61 13.72 -5.69
N GLY A 288 0.06 12.54 -5.37
CA GLY A 288 0.83 11.40 -4.88
C GLY A 288 1.87 10.91 -5.88
N ILE A 289 1.51 10.79 -7.17
CA ILE A 289 2.47 10.45 -8.25
C ILE A 289 3.55 11.53 -8.36
N LEU A 290 3.16 12.80 -8.35
CA LEU A 290 4.11 13.92 -8.39
C LEU A 290 4.99 14.01 -7.14
N ALA A 291 4.58 13.42 -6.02
CA ALA A 291 5.38 13.25 -4.80
C ALA A 291 6.26 11.98 -4.81
N GLY A 292 6.38 11.27 -5.94
CA GLY A 292 7.27 10.11 -6.10
C GLY A 292 6.60 8.75 -6.03
N ALA A 293 5.27 8.66 -5.91
CA ALA A 293 4.55 7.40 -6.07
C ALA A 293 4.57 6.91 -7.53
N ASN A 294 4.39 5.61 -7.75
CA ASN A 294 4.44 4.99 -9.08
C ASN A 294 3.44 3.83 -9.26
N VAL A 295 2.47 3.70 -8.35
CA VAL A 295 1.44 2.65 -8.40
C VAL A 295 0.07 3.25 -8.15
N VAL A 296 -0.96 2.79 -8.87
CA VAL A 296 -2.37 3.07 -8.59
C VAL A 296 -3.16 1.75 -8.53
N MET A 297 -4.23 1.72 -7.71
CA MET A 297 -4.98 0.49 -7.44
C MET A 297 -6.48 0.70 -7.72
N PRO A 298 -6.92 0.57 -9.00
CA PRO A 298 -8.33 0.54 -9.33
C PRO A 298 -9.03 -0.69 -8.73
N ASN A 299 -10.30 -0.52 -8.36
CA ASN A 299 -11.10 -1.59 -7.76
C ASN A 299 -11.74 -2.48 -8.84
N LEU A 300 -11.46 -3.79 -8.79
CA LEU A 300 -12.04 -4.82 -9.66
C LEU A 300 -13.17 -5.60 -8.99
N SER A 301 -13.42 -5.39 -7.69
CA SER A 301 -14.52 -6.10 -7.00
C SER A 301 -15.87 -5.81 -7.69
N PRO A 302 -16.84 -6.72 -7.62
CA PRO A 302 -18.18 -6.44 -8.16
C PRO A 302 -18.78 -5.16 -7.55
N VAL A 303 -19.37 -4.30 -8.35
CA VAL A 303 -19.94 -3.00 -7.93
C VAL A 303 -20.89 -3.16 -6.73
N ALA A 304 -21.68 -4.24 -6.72
CA ALA A 304 -22.65 -4.55 -5.66
C ALA A 304 -22.05 -4.69 -4.24
N VAL A 305 -20.74 -4.98 -4.12
CA VAL A 305 -20.08 -5.16 -2.82
C VAL A 305 -19.14 -4.03 -2.44
N ARG A 306 -18.74 -3.15 -3.38
CA ARG A 306 -17.74 -2.10 -3.11
C ARG A 306 -18.13 -1.16 -1.98
N LYS A 307 -19.42 -0.77 -1.90
CA LYS A 307 -19.98 0.05 -0.83
C LYS A 307 -20.06 -0.67 0.52
N LYS A 308 -19.81 -1.98 0.56
CA LYS A 308 -19.78 -2.78 1.79
C LYS A 308 -18.36 -2.92 2.37
N TYR A 309 -17.33 -2.58 1.59
CA TYR A 309 -15.94 -2.61 2.04
C TYR A 309 -15.46 -1.21 2.43
N MET A 310 -16.02 -0.69 3.52
CA MET A 310 -15.75 0.66 4.00
C MET A 310 -14.77 0.58 5.18
N LEU A 311 -13.50 0.86 4.92
CA LEU A 311 -12.48 0.95 5.96
C LEU A 311 -12.56 2.29 6.70
N TYR A 312 -13.01 3.33 6.01
CA TYR A 312 -13.19 4.71 6.46
C TYR A 312 -14.35 5.34 5.67
N ASP A 313 -14.88 6.47 6.16
CA ASP A 313 -15.99 7.18 5.51
C ASP A 313 -15.58 7.83 4.18
N ASP A 314 -16.56 8.11 3.34
CA ASP A 314 -16.42 8.80 2.05
C ASP A 314 -15.44 8.14 1.05
N LYS A 315 -15.15 6.85 1.23
CA LYS A 315 -14.27 6.10 0.31
C LYS A 315 -14.76 6.22 -1.13
N ILE A 316 -13.89 6.77 -1.99
CA ILE A 316 -14.17 6.93 -3.43
C ILE A 316 -14.05 5.62 -4.23
N CYS A 317 -14.45 5.64 -5.50
CA CYS A 317 -14.39 4.50 -6.44
C CYS A 317 -15.26 3.32 -6.01
N THR A 318 -16.45 3.61 -5.51
CA THR A 318 -17.44 2.61 -5.07
C THR A 318 -18.55 2.35 -6.10
N GLY A 319 -18.67 3.17 -7.16
CA GLY A 319 -19.77 3.12 -8.12
C GLY A 319 -19.36 2.89 -9.59
N ASP A 320 -18.12 3.23 -9.98
CA ASP A 320 -17.72 3.18 -11.39
C ASP A 320 -17.31 1.77 -11.83
N GLU A 321 -17.59 1.40 -13.07
CA GLU A 321 -17.07 0.19 -13.68
C GLU A 321 -15.53 0.22 -13.78
N ALA A 322 -14.88 -0.95 -13.71
CA ALA A 322 -13.44 -1.05 -13.74
C ALA A 322 -12.82 -0.50 -15.04
N ALA A 323 -13.52 -0.67 -16.15
CA ALA A 323 -13.11 -0.17 -17.47
C ALA A 323 -13.10 1.36 -17.52
N GLU A 324 -14.18 2.00 -17.04
CA GLU A 324 -14.30 3.47 -16.99
C GLU A 324 -13.24 4.07 -16.06
N CYS A 325 -13.04 3.47 -14.91
CA CYS A 325 -12.00 3.89 -13.96
C CYS A 325 -10.61 3.85 -14.58
N ARG A 326 -10.27 2.81 -15.36
CA ARG A 326 -8.97 2.69 -16.03
C ARG A 326 -8.74 3.77 -17.07
N VAL A 327 -9.73 4.05 -17.91
CA VAL A 327 -9.65 5.11 -18.92
C VAL A 327 -9.52 6.49 -18.27
N CYS A 328 -10.32 6.77 -17.25
CA CYS A 328 -10.24 7.99 -16.46
C CYS A 328 -8.84 8.18 -15.86
N LEU A 329 -8.31 7.17 -15.17
CA LEU A 329 -6.97 7.20 -14.57
C LEU A 329 -5.87 7.39 -15.62
N SER A 330 -5.97 6.72 -16.79
CA SER A 330 -5.00 6.89 -17.87
C SER A 330 -4.94 8.34 -18.34
N ASN A 331 -6.10 8.96 -18.57
CA ASN A 331 -6.16 10.36 -18.98
C ASN A 331 -5.62 11.31 -17.90
N ARG A 332 -5.88 11.03 -16.63
CA ARG A 332 -5.37 11.79 -15.48
C ARG A 332 -3.85 11.72 -15.41
N MET A 333 -3.28 10.51 -15.54
CA MET A 333 -1.82 10.32 -15.52
C MET A 333 -1.14 11.02 -16.72
N LYS A 334 -1.71 10.91 -17.92
CA LYS A 334 -1.19 11.61 -19.11
C LYS A 334 -1.13 13.13 -18.94
N ARG A 335 -2.12 13.74 -18.27
CA ARG A 335 -2.13 15.19 -18.00
C ARG A 335 -0.95 15.66 -17.16
N ILE A 336 -0.41 14.80 -16.31
CA ILE A 336 0.77 15.09 -15.47
C ILE A 336 2.08 14.52 -16.03
N GLY A 337 2.07 14.04 -17.30
CA GLY A 337 3.27 13.53 -17.98
C GLY A 337 3.63 12.08 -17.68
N TYR A 338 2.70 11.29 -17.13
CA TYR A 338 2.90 9.88 -16.78
C TYR A 338 2.03 8.95 -17.62
N GLU A 339 2.40 7.66 -17.68
CA GLU A 339 1.72 6.64 -18.46
C GLU A 339 1.33 5.45 -17.59
N LEU A 340 0.05 5.02 -17.68
CA LEU A 340 -0.37 3.74 -17.11
C LEU A 340 0.09 2.60 -18.02
N VAL A 341 0.92 1.72 -17.48
CA VAL A 341 1.49 0.60 -18.24
C VAL A 341 0.78 -0.72 -17.96
N THR A 342 0.71 -1.59 -18.98
CA THR A 342 0.31 -2.99 -18.85
C THR A 342 1.55 -3.81 -18.53
N ASP A 343 1.83 -3.99 -17.24
CA ASP A 343 3.02 -4.66 -16.72
C ASP A 343 2.70 -5.27 -15.36
N ARG A 344 3.44 -6.33 -14.97
CA ARG A 344 3.36 -6.92 -13.63
C ARG A 344 3.77 -5.93 -12.53
N GLY A 345 4.63 -4.95 -12.85
CA GLY A 345 5.17 -4.01 -11.89
C GLY A 345 5.91 -4.70 -10.76
N ASP A 346 6.78 -5.67 -11.07
CA ASP A 346 7.66 -6.29 -10.10
C ASP A 346 8.71 -5.27 -9.62
N SER A 347 9.19 -5.41 -8.38
CA SER A 347 10.30 -4.63 -7.86
C SER A 347 11.56 -4.83 -8.73
N ILE A 348 12.31 -3.76 -9.00
CA ILE A 348 13.56 -3.81 -9.75
C ILE A 348 14.54 -4.79 -9.11
N ARG A 349 14.67 -4.79 -7.78
CA ARG A 349 15.50 -5.77 -7.04
C ARG A 349 15.14 -7.20 -7.41
N LYS A 350 13.85 -7.53 -7.47
CA LYS A 350 13.38 -8.87 -7.83
C LYS A 350 13.66 -9.23 -9.29
N LEU A 351 13.60 -8.25 -10.18
CA LEU A 351 13.95 -8.45 -11.60
C LEU A 351 15.46 -8.70 -11.78
N GLU A 352 16.30 -8.02 -11.03
CA GLU A 352 17.75 -8.21 -11.03
C GLU A 352 18.14 -9.58 -10.48
N GLU A 353 17.55 -10.03 -9.37
CA GLU A 353 17.74 -11.37 -8.81
C GLU A 353 17.40 -12.46 -9.85
N LYS A 354 16.28 -12.33 -10.55
CA LYS A 354 15.88 -13.29 -11.61
C LYS A 354 16.87 -13.31 -12.76
N ARG A 355 17.43 -12.16 -13.19
CA ARG A 355 18.43 -12.07 -14.24
C ARG A 355 19.72 -12.79 -13.85
N ILE A 356 20.21 -12.58 -12.62
CA ILE A 356 21.42 -13.22 -12.11
C ILE A 356 21.24 -14.74 -12.05
N CYS A 357 20.09 -15.23 -11.56
CA CYS A 357 19.80 -16.66 -11.54
C CYS A 357 19.79 -17.29 -12.94
N THR A 358 19.26 -16.58 -13.94
CA THR A 358 19.21 -17.10 -15.33
C THR A 358 20.60 -17.17 -15.97
N ILE A 359 21.48 -16.22 -15.67
CA ILE A 359 22.87 -16.21 -16.19
C ILE A 359 23.70 -17.34 -15.58
N ASN A 360 23.46 -17.73 -14.33
CA ASN A 360 24.22 -18.78 -13.65
C ASN A 360 23.76 -20.22 -14.00
N ILE A 361 22.74 -20.40 -14.82
CA ILE A 361 22.21 -21.71 -15.27
C ILE A 361 22.73 -22.06 -16.69
N HIS A 362 23.40 -21.15 -17.35
CA HIS A 362 24.05 -21.33 -18.65
C HIS A 362 25.56 -21.24 -18.52
#